data_4e08721416f52be5f947c8e88f37c68f
#
_entry.id   4e08721416f52be5f947c8e88f37c68f
#
_cell.length_a   1.000
_cell.length_b   1.000
_cell.length_c   1.000
_cell.angle_alpha   90.00
_cell.angle_beta   90.00
_cell.angle_gamma   90.00
#
_symmetry.space_group_name_H-M   'P 1'
#
loop_
_entity.id
_entity.type
_entity.pdbx_description
1 polymer ?
#
loop_
_entity_poly.entity_id
_entity_poly.type
_entity_poly.pdbx_seq_one_letter_code
_entity_poly.pdbx_strand_id
1 'polypeptide(L)'
;MQAKTFLLGAALAGVALAAHAEDGTIVITGTITDQTCTIEDPSPGYIKVVHLPTISKSALKNAGDVAGRTRFDIKLKDCPTTVNTLKLYFEPGPTTDYGTKDLKAYKQAWYVDAATLLKSPPSVTEAKGVQIRLMNLNGKQIPMGETEPNQHAAAFSGTMQAGQAKKSFTLQYLAGYVKKASGEVEATMLTTYVGFSVVYP
;
A
#
# COMPACT_ATOMS: atom_id res chain seq x y z
N MET A 1 49.26 -73.79 -36.03
CA MET A 1 47.87 -73.37 -36.22
C MET A 1 47.57 -72.40 -35.05
N GLN A 2 47.55 -71.11 -35.37
CA GLN A 2 47.42 -70.09 -34.34
C GLN A 2 46.01 -69.52 -34.43
N ALA A 3 45.25 -69.64 -33.33
CA ALA A 3 43.92 -69.02 -33.17
C ALA A 3 44.09 -67.59 -32.64
N LYS A 4 43.65 -66.61 -33.42
CA LYS A 4 43.63 -65.20 -33.01
C LYS A 4 42.30 -64.91 -32.37
N THR A 5 42.31 -64.61 -31.07
CA THR A 5 41.13 -64.16 -30.29
C THR A 5 40.97 -62.67 -30.46
N PHE A 6 39.84 -62.21 -31.06
CA PHE A 6 39.42 -60.79 -31.12
C PHE A 6 38.63 -60.47 -29.86
N LEU A 7 39.12 -59.53 -29.03
CA LEU A 7 38.39 -58.90 -27.93
C LEU A 7 37.59 -57.72 -28.49
N LEU A 8 36.31 -57.83 -28.48
CA LEU A 8 35.36 -56.71 -28.76
C LEU A 8 35.15 -55.96 -27.47
N GLY A 9 35.77 -54.79 -27.35
CA GLY A 9 35.46 -53.83 -26.24
C GLY A 9 34.20 -53.04 -26.54
N ALA A 10 33.14 -53.27 -25.79
CA ALA A 10 31.91 -52.47 -25.82
C ALA A 10 32.08 -51.22 -24.96
N ALA A 11 32.22 -50.05 -25.58
CA ALA A 11 32.17 -48.75 -24.87
C ALA A 11 30.74 -48.41 -24.56
N LEU A 12 30.31 -48.52 -23.30
CA LEU A 12 29.06 -47.92 -22.80
C LEU A 12 29.26 -46.41 -22.68
N ALA A 13 28.75 -45.63 -23.64
CA ALA A 13 28.60 -44.20 -23.51
C ALA A 13 27.40 -43.93 -22.56
N GLY A 14 27.71 -43.61 -21.29
CA GLY A 14 26.73 -43.15 -20.33
C GLY A 14 26.20 -41.77 -20.71
N VAL A 15 24.96 -41.69 -21.19
CA VAL A 15 24.25 -40.45 -21.37
C VAL A 15 23.84 -39.94 -19.98
N ALA A 16 24.58 -38.96 -19.45
CA ALA A 16 24.21 -38.25 -18.24
C ALA A 16 22.96 -37.41 -18.57
N LEU A 17 21.77 -37.89 -18.22
CA LEU A 17 20.56 -37.11 -18.18
C LEU A 17 20.74 -36.05 -17.08
N ALA A 18 21.00 -34.80 -17.48
CA ALA A 18 20.96 -33.69 -16.57
C ALA A 18 19.50 -33.56 -16.07
N ALA A 19 19.23 -34.12 -14.89
CA ALA A 19 17.96 -33.87 -14.19
C ALA A 19 17.98 -32.41 -13.74
N HIS A 20 17.27 -31.55 -14.46
CA HIS A 20 16.95 -30.22 -13.99
C HIS A 20 15.94 -30.38 -12.83
N ALA A 21 16.44 -30.35 -11.60
CA ALA A 21 15.56 -30.22 -10.44
C ALA A 21 15.08 -28.78 -10.38
N GLU A 22 13.80 -28.57 -10.64
CA GLU A 22 13.12 -27.30 -10.41
C GLU A 22 12.80 -27.23 -8.90
N ASP A 23 13.33 -26.23 -8.20
CA ASP A 23 13.22 -26.13 -6.74
C ASP A 23 11.78 -25.82 -6.29
N GLY A 24 10.93 -25.27 -7.17
CA GLY A 24 9.52 -25.01 -6.87
C GLY A 24 8.81 -24.18 -7.95
N THR A 25 7.50 -24.12 -7.84
CA THR A 25 6.62 -23.37 -8.74
C THR A 25 5.86 -22.31 -7.96
N ILE A 26 5.87 -21.05 -8.42
CA ILE A 26 5.05 -19.96 -7.88
C ILE A 26 3.85 -19.82 -8.79
N VAL A 27 2.64 -19.98 -8.23
CA VAL A 27 1.38 -19.76 -8.93
C VAL A 27 0.89 -18.37 -8.58
N ILE A 28 0.63 -17.55 -9.61
CA ILE A 28 0.09 -16.20 -9.47
C ILE A 28 -1.30 -16.19 -10.11
N THR A 29 -2.31 -15.81 -9.32
CA THR A 29 -3.70 -15.66 -9.79
C THR A 29 -4.18 -14.23 -9.54
N GLY A 30 -5.04 -13.74 -10.42
CA GLY A 30 -5.66 -12.42 -10.30
C GLY A 30 -6.94 -12.36 -11.10
N THR A 31 -7.83 -11.46 -10.74
CA THR A 31 -9.08 -11.18 -11.48
C THR A 31 -9.09 -9.71 -11.88
N ILE A 32 -9.40 -9.44 -13.13
CA ILE A 32 -9.66 -8.10 -13.65
C ILE A 32 -11.15 -8.00 -13.94
N THR A 33 -11.79 -6.92 -13.44
CA THR A 33 -13.22 -6.66 -13.68
C THR A 33 -13.40 -5.44 -14.57
N ASP A 34 -14.44 -5.43 -15.36
CA ASP A 34 -14.93 -4.27 -16.12
C ASP A 34 -15.86 -3.36 -15.28
N GLN A 35 -16.20 -3.81 -14.06
CA GLN A 35 -17.04 -3.06 -13.12
C GLN A 35 -16.22 -1.98 -12.43
N THR A 36 -16.25 -0.77 -12.96
CA THR A 36 -15.50 0.36 -12.43
C THR A 36 -16.40 1.44 -11.87
N CYS A 37 -15.96 2.04 -10.77
CA CYS A 37 -16.51 3.28 -10.24
C CYS A 37 -15.66 4.45 -10.74
N THR A 38 -16.27 5.62 -10.82
CA THR A 38 -15.55 6.87 -11.11
C THR A 38 -15.23 7.58 -9.79
N ILE A 39 -14.01 8.03 -9.59
CA ILE A 39 -13.68 8.93 -8.47
C ILE A 39 -14.41 10.26 -8.72
N GLU A 40 -15.08 10.80 -7.70
CA GLU A 40 -15.95 11.99 -7.84
C GLU A 40 -15.18 13.24 -8.27
N ASP A 41 -13.90 13.34 -7.92
CA ASP A 41 -13.00 14.41 -8.36
C ASP A 41 -12.08 13.89 -9.48
N PRO A 42 -12.39 14.18 -10.76
CA PRO A 42 -11.73 13.57 -11.90
C PRO A 42 -10.43 14.25 -12.33
N SER A 43 -9.78 15.00 -11.46
CA SER A 43 -8.48 15.62 -11.80
C SER A 43 -7.50 14.55 -12.30
N PRO A 44 -6.78 14.76 -13.40
CA PRO A 44 -5.79 13.80 -13.88
C PRO A 44 -4.80 13.45 -12.77
N GLY A 45 -4.71 12.16 -12.42
CA GLY A 45 -3.88 11.72 -11.30
C GLY A 45 -4.46 12.15 -9.95
N TYR A 46 -5.71 11.77 -9.67
CA TYR A 46 -6.41 12.13 -8.43
C TYR A 46 -5.52 12.17 -7.20
N ILE A 47 -5.48 13.33 -6.56
CA ILE A 47 -4.68 13.59 -5.37
C ILE A 47 -5.58 14.09 -4.24
N LYS A 48 -5.67 13.29 -3.17
CA LYS A 48 -6.34 13.70 -1.94
C LYS A 48 -5.34 14.32 -0.98
N VAL A 49 -5.45 15.62 -0.77
CA VAL A 49 -4.66 16.30 0.27
C VAL A 49 -5.38 16.18 1.61
N VAL A 50 -4.65 15.73 2.63
CA VAL A 50 -5.14 15.62 4.02
C VAL A 50 -4.29 16.52 4.90
N HIS A 51 -4.88 17.61 5.40
CA HIS A 51 -4.20 18.52 6.33
C HIS A 51 -4.40 18.04 7.77
N LEU A 52 -3.31 17.62 8.41
CA LEU A 52 -3.32 17.32 9.84
C LEU A 52 -3.22 18.62 10.64
N PRO A 53 -3.87 18.70 11.82
CA PRO A 53 -3.79 19.89 12.68
C PRO A 53 -2.37 20.08 13.22
N THR A 54 -2.01 21.31 13.49
CA THR A 54 -0.80 21.62 14.26
C THR A 54 -0.96 21.12 15.69
N ILE A 55 -0.02 20.31 16.17
CA ILE A 55 -0.03 19.77 17.53
C ILE A 55 1.25 20.17 18.26
N SER A 56 1.20 20.19 19.60
CA SER A 56 2.41 20.25 20.41
C SER A 56 3.14 18.91 20.38
N LYS A 57 4.48 18.93 20.34
CA LYS A 57 5.28 17.70 20.51
C LYS A 57 4.98 16.96 21.81
N SER A 58 4.46 17.67 22.83
CA SER A 58 4.04 17.09 24.10
C SER A 58 2.83 16.15 23.99
N ALA A 59 2.11 16.15 22.87
CA ALA A 59 1.05 15.18 22.58
C ALA A 59 1.56 13.81 22.14
N LEU A 60 2.88 13.69 21.88
CA LEU A 60 3.56 12.48 21.41
C LEU A 60 4.72 12.11 22.36
N LYS A 61 4.40 11.75 23.62
CA LYS A 61 5.39 11.47 24.67
C LYS A 61 5.96 10.05 24.58
N ASN A 62 5.06 9.08 24.47
CA ASN A 62 5.42 7.67 24.55
C ASN A 62 5.38 7.03 23.15
N ALA A 63 6.21 6.02 22.94
CA ALA A 63 6.17 5.24 21.72
C ALA A 63 4.73 4.71 21.46
N GLY A 64 4.25 4.92 20.24
CA GLY A 64 2.90 4.53 19.84
C GLY A 64 1.80 5.56 20.14
N ASP A 65 2.09 6.64 20.88
CA ASP A 65 1.12 7.74 21.04
C ASP A 65 0.68 8.25 19.67
N VAL A 66 -0.64 8.43 19.50
CA VAL A 66 -1.25 8.95 18.27
C VAL A 66 -1.99 10.25 18.56
N ALA A 67 -1.66 11.28 17.80
CA ALA A 67 -2.27 12.61 17.94
C ALA A 67 -2.67 13.20 16.58
N GLY A 68 -3.53 14.22 16.60
CA GLY A 68 -3.93 14.95 15.38
C GLY A 68 -4.70 14.08 14.38
N ARG A 69 -5.52 13.14 14.86
CA ARG A 69 -6.34 12.29 13.99
C ARG A 69 -7.29 13.12 13.15
N THR A 70 -7.16 13.00 11.84
CA THR A 70 -7.96 13.73 10.86
C THR A 70 -8.67 12.73 9.96
N ARG A 71 -9.97 12.86 9.84
CA ARG A 71 -10.76 12.05 8.90
C ARG A 71 -10.58 12.56 7.48
N PHE A 72 -10.46 11.64 6.55
CA PHE A 72 -10.52 11.92 5.11
C PHE A 72 -11.43 10.89 4.43
N ASP A 73 -11.95 11.27 3.29
CA ASP A 73 -12.86 10.46 2.49
C ASP A 73 -12.44 10.43 1.02
N ILE A 74 -12.65 9.28 0.40
CA ILE A 74 -12.58 9.08 -1.05
C ILE A 74 -14.00 8.77 -1.51
N LYS A 75 -14.53 9.62 -2.39
CA LYS A 75 -15.88 9.48 -2.93
C LYS A 75 -15.86 8.87 -4.31
N LEU A 76 -16.69 7.86 -4.49
CA LEU A 76 -16.85 7.14 -5.75
C LEU A 76 -18.31 7.26 -6.21
N LYS A 77 -18.50 7.42 -7.49
CA LYS A 77 -19.82 7.50 -8.15
C LYS A 77 -19.87 6.56 -9.36
N ASP A 78 -21.07 6.47 -9.91
CA ASP A 78 -21.35 5.68 -11.12
C ASP A 78 -21.01 4.18 -11.01
N CYS A 79 -20.99 3.69 -9.76
CA CYS A 79 -20.69 2.28 -9.49
C CYS A 79 -21.85 1.38 -9.92
N PRO A 80 -21.57 0.17 -10.47
CA PRO A 80 -22.60 -0.83 -10.76
C PRO A 80 -23.38 -1.22 -9.51
N THR A 81 -24.67 -1.51 -9.67
CA THR A 81 -25.53 -1.92 -8.56
C THR A 81 -25.16 -3.27 -7.95
N THR A 82 -24.44 -4.09 -8.69
CA THR A 82 -23.89 -5.40 -8.25
C THR A 82 -22.80 -5.24 -7.21
N VAL A 83 -22.09 -4.11 -7.18
CA VAL A 83 -21.07 -3.82 -6.18
C VAL A 83 -21.73 -3.45 -4.85
N ASN A 84 -21.52 -4.23 -3.81
CA ASN A 84 -22.13 -4.02 -2.50
C ASN A 84 -21.21 -3.28 -1.52
N THR A 85 -19.94 -3.61 -1.54
CA THR A 85 -18.94 -3.01 -0.65
C THR A 85 -17.67 -2.68 -1.43
N LEU A 86 -16.99 -1.61 -1.02
CA LEU A 86 -15.68 -1.23 -1.52
C LEU A 86 -14.76 -0.87 -0.35
N LYS A 87 -13.48 -1.07 -0.52
CA LYS A 87 -12.45 -0.60 0.41
C LYS A 87 -11.23 -0.10 -0.36
N LEU A 88 -10.31 0.57 0.33
CA LEU A 88 -9.01 0.92 -0.24
C LEU A 88 -7.96 -0.13 0.13
N TYR A 89 -7.07 -0.36 -0.78
CA TYR A 89 -5.76 -0.93 -0.54
C TYR A 89 -4.73 0.19 -0.65
N PHE A 90 -3.96 0.42 0.40
CA PHE A 90 -2.90 1.41 0.41
C PHE A 90 -1.62 0.76 -0.09
N GLU A 91 -1.16 1.22 -1.25
CA GLU A 91 -0.04 0.61 -1.95
C GLU A 91 1.27 0.80 -1.18
N PRO A 92 2.10 -0.24 -1.08
CA PRO A 92 3.45 -0.08 -0.56
C PRO A 92 4.27 0.83 -1.48
N GLY A 93 5.10 1.67 -0.89
CA GLY A 93 5.89 2.63 -1.66
C GLY A 93 7.12 3.13 -0.89
N PRO A 94 7.82 4.15 -1.42
CA PRO A 94 9.06 4.66 -0.81
C PRO A 94 8.88 5.20 0.60
N THR A 95 7.66 5.66 0.94
CA THR A 95 7.30 6.17 2.26
C THR A 95 6.93 5.08 3.26
N THR A 96 6.76 3.84 2.82
CA THR A 96 6.39 2.73 3.70
C THR A 96 7.56 2.38 4.63
N ASP A 97 7.31 2.38 5.94
CA ASP A 97 8.20 1.79 6.93
C ASP A 97 7.71 0.38 7.27
N TYR A 98 8.39 -0.62 6.73
CA TYR A 98 8.02 -2.02 6.92
C TYR A 98 8.21 -2.53 8.35
N GLY A 99 9.02 -1.83 9.16
CA GLY A 99 9.26 -2.19 10.57
C GLY A 99 8.12 -1.75 11.48
N THR A 100 7.62 -0.53 11.30
CA THR A 100 6.54 0.05 12.12
C THR A 100 5.16 -0.11 11.48
N LYS A 101 5.10 -0.42 10.19
CA LYS A 101 3.89 -0.46 9.37
C LYS A 101 3.16 0.89 9.29
N ASP A 102 3.89 1.97 9.44
CA ASP A 102 3.43 3.35 9.30
C ASP A 102 4.11 4.02 8.08
N LEU A 103 3.75 5.26 7.78
CA LEU A 103 4.38 6.03 6.72
C LEU A 103 5.51 6.89 7.30
N LYS A 104 6.70 6.84 6.72
CA LYS A 104 7.78 7.79 6.99
C LYS A 104 7.30 9.19 6.73
N ALA A 105 7.59 10.12 7.62
CA ALA A 105 7.33 11.54 7.45
C ALA A 105 8.62 12.28 7.14
N TYR A 106 8.56 13.23 6.22
CA TYR A 106 9.70 13.99 5.77
C TYR A 106 9.56 15.46 6.17
N LYS A 107 10.67 16.07 6.55
CA LYS A 107 10.74 17.51 6.83
C LYS A 107 10.56 18.27 5.53
N GLN A 108 9.65 19.23 5.53
CA GLN A 108 9.44 20.07 4.39
C GLN A 108 9.14 21.50 4.78
N ALA A 109 9.85 22.44 4.17
CA ALA A 109 9.68 23.85 4.45
C ALA A 109 8.48 24.50 3.71
N TRP A 110 7.97 23.86 2.63
CA TRP A 110 6.95 24.42 1.75
C TRP A 110 5.98 23.36 1.25
N TYR A 111 4.78 23.80 0.87
CA TYR A 111 3.80 22.98 0.16
C TYR A 111 4.42 22.47 -1.14
N VAL A 112 4.54 21.17 -1.28
CA VAL A 112 4.95 20.53 -2.53
C VAL A 112 3.69 20.12 -3.26
N ASP A 113 3.63 20.47 -4.54
CA ASP A 113 2.63 19.94 -5.45
C ASP A 113 2.66 18.40 -5.39
N ALA A 114 1.49 17.83 -5.09
CA ALA A 114 1.35 16.39 -4.93
C ALA A 114 1.76 15.61 -6.20
N ALA A 115 1.61 16.21 -7.40
CA ALA A 115 2.07 15.61 -8.64
C ALA A 115 3.60 15.48 -8.71
N THR A 116 4.34 16.39 -8.06
CA THR A 116 5.79 16.34 -7.96
C THR A 116 6.26 15.32 -6.92
N LEU A 117 5.51 15.15 -5.82
CA LEU A 117 5.78 14.15 -4.78
C LEU A 117 5.67 12.70 -5.30
N LEU A 118 4.75 12.44 -6.22
CA LEU A 118 4.52 11.11 -6.77
C LEU A 118 5.63 10.64 -7.73
N LYS A 119 6.44 11.56 -8.26
CA LYS A 119 7.49 11.25 -9.26
C LYS A 119 8.88 11.03 -8.66
N SER A 120 9.16 11.62 -7.51
CA SER A 120 10.41 11.43 -6.78
C SER A 120 10.16 11.81 -5.32
N PRO A 121 10.49 10.94 -4.33
CA PRO A 121 10.58 11.43 -2.98
C PRO A 121 11.59 12.58 -3.00
N PRO A 122 11.23 13.77 -2.51
CA PRO A 122 12.18 14.85 -2.46
C PRO A 122 13.41 14.37 -1.67
N SER A 123 14.59 14.90 -2.00
CA SER A 123 15.83 14.67 -1.25
C SER A 123 15.74 15.34 0.14
N VAL A 124 14.68 15.05 0.86
CA VAL A 124 14.33 15.64 2.15
C VAL A 124 14.64 14.66 3.27
N THR A 125 15.09 15.19 4.37
CA THR A 125 15.45 14.43 5.56
C THR A 125 14.19 13.86 6.21
N GLU A 126 14.19 12.56 6.54
CA GLU A 126 13.14 11.95 7.34
C GLU A 126 13.07 12.64 8.71
N ALA A 127 11.86 12.92 9.16
CA ALA A 127 11.62 13.54 10.46
C ALA A 127 11.91 12.54 11.58
N LYS A 128 12.59 13.01 12.62
CA LYS A 128 12.93 12.18 13.77
C LYS A 128 11.74 12.01 14.70
N GLY A 129 11.60 10.81 15.25
CA GLY A 129 10.67 10.51 16.33
C GLY A 129 9.19 10.49 15.96
N VAL A 130 8.81 10.74 14.70
CA VAL A 130 7.42 10.81 14.26
C VAL A 130 7.21 10.15 12.89
N GLN A 131 6.05 9.55 12.70
CA GLN A 131 5.55 8.99 11.44
C GLN A 131 4.09 9.37 11.26
N ILE A 132 3.51 9.02 10.13
CA ILE A 132 2.08 9.16 9.88
C ILE A 132 1.44 7.78 9.85
N ARG A 133 0.39 7.61 10.64
CA ARG A 133 -0.40 6.39 10.72
C ARG A 133 -1.73 6.56 10.01
N LEU A 134 -2.04 5.60 9.13
CA LEU A 134 -3.39 5.45 8.60
C LEU A 134 -4.18 4.50 9.49
N MET A 135 -5.46 4.80 9.67
CA MET A 135 -6.32 4.05 10.59
C MET A 135 -7.74 3.95 10.03
N ASN A 136 -8.43 2.89 10.42
CA ASN A 136 -9.87 2.81 10.31
C ASN A 136 -10.55 3.81 11.26
N LEU A 137 -11.84 4.09 11.07
CA LEU A 137 -12.59 5.04 11.93
C LEU A 137 -12.60 4.67 13.41
N ASN A 138 -12.41 3.40 13.74
CA ASN A 138 -12.29 2.91 15.13
C ASN A 138 -10.90 3.14 15.74
N GLY A 139 -9.99 3.79 15.03
CA GLY A 139 -8.61 4.07 15.46
C GLY A 139 -7.64 2.89 15.31
N LYS A 140 -8.06 1.72 14.82
CA LYS A 140 -7.14 0.62 14.52
C LYS A 140 -6.23 0.98 13.35
N GLN A 141 -4.94 0.72 13.50
CA GLN A 141 -3.94 0.91 12.45
C GLN A 141 -4.32 0.10 11.20
N ILE A 142 -4.12 0.71 10.05
CA ILE A 142 -4.06 0.02 8.75
C ILE A 142 -2.57 -0.18 8.47
N PRO A 143 -2.05 -1.43 8.59
CA PRO A 143 -0.61 -1.66 8.50
C PRO A 143 -0.11 -1.50 7.06
N MET A 144 0.75 -0.50 6.84
CA MET A 144 1.36 -0.24 5.54
C MET A 144 2.37 -1.33 5.19
N GLY A 145 2.46 -1.65 3.90
CA GLY A 145 3.37 -2.68 3.39
C GLY A 145 2.87 -4.11 3.55
N GLU A 146 1.69 -4.32 4.12
CA GLU A 146 1.02 -5.62 4.14
C GLU A 146 0.28 -5.87 2.82
N THR A 147 -0.02 -7.13 2.56
CA THR A 147 -0.91 -7.52 1.46
C THR A 147 -2.33 -7.01 1.70
N GLU A 148 -3.13 -6.90 0.64
CA GLU A 148 -4.46 -6.34 0.70
C GLU A 148 -5.34 -6.94 1.84
N PRO A 149 -5.47 -8.28 1.98
CA PRO A 149 -6.27 -8.85 3.07
C PRO A 149 -5.72 -8.54 4.46
N ASN A 150 -4.42 -8.41 4.62
CA ASN A 150 -3.74 -8.20 5.89
C ASN A 150 -3.69 -6.72 6.32
N GLN A 151 -4.01 -5.79 5.44
CA GLN A 151 -4.17 -4.38 5.83
C GLN A 151 -5.41 -4.16 6.69
N HIS A 152 -6.41 -5.02 6.61
CA HIS A 152 -7.65 -4.90 7.37
C HIS A 152 -8.32 -3.52 7.23
N ALA A 153 -8.14 -2.86 6.08
CA ALA A 153 -8.84 -1.61 5.79
C ALA A 153 -10.35 -1.85 5.76
N ALA A 154 -11.09 -0.98 6.41
CA ALA A 154 -12.55 -1.12 6.52
C ALA A 154 -13.21 -0.99 5.13
N ALA A 155 -14.20 -1.85 4.89
CA ALA A 155 -15.06 -1.77 3.72
C ALA A 155 -16.30 -0.92 4.02
N PHE A 156 -16.83 -0.26 2.99
CA PHE A 156 -17.99 0.62 3.06
C PHE A 156 -19.05 0.18 2.06
N SER A 157 -20.31 0.25 2.48
CA SER A 157 -21.47 -0.07 1.64
C SER A 157 -21.83 1.11 0.74
N GLY A 158 -22.31 0.80 -0.46
CA GLY A 158 -22.76 1.80 -1.41
C GLY A 158 -24.21 2.24 -1.15
N THR A 159 -24.52 3.46 -1.56
CA THR A 159 -25.86 4.05 -1.55
C THR A 159 -26.36 4.21 -2.97
N MET A 160 -27.62 3.89 -3.23
CA MET A 160 -28.24 4.15 -4.54
C MET A 160 -28.26 5.63 -4.87
N GLN A 161 -27.88 5.98 -6.08
CA GLN A 161 -28.00 7.34 -6.58
C GLN A 161 -29.46 7.63 -6.96
N ALA A 162 -29.96 8.79 -6.57
CA ALA A 162 -31.36 9.16 -6.85
C ALA A 162 -31.63 9.20 -8.36
N GLY A 163 -32.66 8.45 -8.81
CA GLY A 163 -33.09 8.42 -10.19
C GLY A 163 -32.17 7.65 -11.15
N GLN A 164 -31.17 6.93 -10.64
CA GLN A 164 -30.21 6.18 -11.46
C GLN A 164 -30.05 4.74 -10.97
N ALA A 165 -29.82 3.80 -11.89
CA ALA A 165 -29.46 2.42 -11.56
C ALA A 165 -27.95 2.31 -11.27
N LYS A 166 -27.44 3.14 -10.35
CA LYS A 166 -26.04 3.24 -9.98
C LYS A 166 -25.90 3.50 -8.49
N LYS A 167 -24.75 3.16 -7.93
CA LYS A 167 -24.40 3.42 -6.53
C LYS A 167 -23.27 4.45 -6.42
N SER A 168 -23.24 5.11 -5.27
CA SER A 168 -22.10 5.91 -4.81
C SER A 168 -21.54 5.34 -3.51
N PHE A 169 -20.28 5.58 -3.26
CA PHE A 169 -19.58 5.15 -2.06
C PHE A 169 -18.79 6.32 -1.46
N THR A 170 -18.72 6.36 -0.13
CA THR A 170 -17.83 7.25 0.60
C THR A 170 -16.94 6.40 1.50
N LEU A 171 -15.70 6.21 1.10
CA LEU A 171 -14.71 5.42 1.83
C LEU A 171 -13.99 6.33 2.81
N GLN A 172 -14.04 6.03 4.11
CA GLN A 172 -13.64 6.95 5.18
C GLN A 172 -12.56 6.34 6.07
N TYR A 173 -11.47 7.08 6.24
CA TYR A 173 -10.34 6.66 7.05
C TYR A 173 -9.79 7.81 7.86
N LEU A 174 -8.83 7.52 8.73
CA LEU A 174 -8.13 8.52 9.55
C LEU A 174 -6.65 8.52 9.20
N ALA A 175 -6.05 9.70 9.23
CA ALA A 175 -4.61 9.88 9.28
C ALA A 175 -4.24 10.63 10.55
N GLY A 176 -3.07 10.36 11.11
CA GLY A 176 -2.61 11.05 12.32
C GLY A 176 -1.12 10.85 12.55
N TYR A 177 -0.55 11.72 13.38
CA TYR A 177 0.83 11.57 13.83
C TYR A 177 0.97 10.39 14.78
N VAL A 178 2.06 9.65 14.68
CA VAL A 178 2.42 8.58 15.61
C VAL A 178 3.86 8.74 16.08
N LYS A 179 4.09 8.58 17.39
CA LYS A 179 5.43 8.61 17.99
C LYS A 179 6.19 7.33 17.69
N LYS A 180 7.36 7.43 17.07
CA LYS A 180 8.29 6.29 16.91
C LYS A 180 8.85 5.84 18.26
N ALA A 181 9.28 4.60 18.34
CA ALA A 181 9.97 4.07 19.53
C ALA A 181 11.30 4.78 19.80
N SER A 182 11.98 5.25 18.76
CA SER A 182 13.27 5.92 18.85
C SER A 182 13.20 7.38 18.40
N GLY A 183 14.09 8.19 18.93
CA GLY A 183 14.25 9.60 18.60
C GLY A 183 13.23 10.51 19.29
N GLU A 184 13.61 11.75 19.53
CA GLU A 184 12.69 12.79 19.99
C GLU A 184 11.92 13.38 18.83
N VAL A 185 10.67 13.78 19.09
CA VAL A 185 9.83 14.46 18.09
C VAL A 185 10.38 15.86 17.84
N GLU A 186 10.73 16.15 16.61
CA GLU A 186 11.15 17.49 16.20
C GLU A 186 9.92 18.35 15.87
N ALA A 187 9.95 19.61 16.27
CA ALA A 187 8.98 20.60 15.85
C ALA A 187 9.30 21.04 14.41
N THR A 188 8.57 20.56 13.43
CA THR A 188 8.78 20.85 12.00
C THR A 188 7.51 20.65 11.21
N MET A 189 7.45 21.17 10.00
CA MET A 189 6.45 20.81 9.01
C MET A 189 6.76 19.43 8.44
N LEU A 190 5.72 18.65 8.25
CA LEU A 190 5.83 17.25 7.79
C LEU A 190 5.02 17.01 6.53
N THR A 191 5.56 16.20 5.65
CA THR A 191 4.88 15.69 4.47
C THR A 191 5.13 14.19 4.31
N THR A 192 4.12 13.47 3.86
CA THR A 192 4.20 12.08 3.39
C THR A 192 3.18 11.86 2.29
N TYR A 193 3.26 10.73 1.63
CA TYR A 193 2.28 10.32 0.63
C TYR A 193 2.12 8.79 0.61
N VAL A 194 1.02 8.32 0.07
CA VAL A 194 0.77 6.90 -0.19
C VAL A 194 -0.14 6.78 -1.41
N GLY A 195 0.13 5.82 -2.26
CA GLY A 195 -0.78 5.41 -3.33
C GLY A 195 -1.92 4.58 -2.78
N PHE A 196 -3.02 4.50 -3.50
CA PHE A 196 -4.12 3.61 -3.16
C PHE A 196 -4.79 3.03 -4.41
N SER A 197 -5.36 1.85 -4.26
CA SER A 197 -6.24 1.21 -5.23
C SER A 197 -7.61 0.96 -4.61
N VAL A 198 -8.65 1.03 -5.42
CA VAL A 198 -10.00 0.62 -5.00
C VAL A 198 -10.12 -0.89 -5.17
N VAL A 199 -10.49 -1.57 -4.09
CA VAL A 199 -10.66 -3.02 -4.08
C VAL A 199 -12.14 -3.35 -4.21
N TYR A 200 -12.45 -4.13 -5.23
CA TYR A 200 -13.76 -4.68 -5.52
C TYR A 200 -13.87 -6.09 -4.91
N PRO A 201 -15.06 -6.51 -4.43
CA PRO A 201 -15.27 -7.84 -3.84
C PRO A 201 -15.11 -9.00 -4.83
#